data_c84904cdc72ea5d823b21f4a234a8708
#
_entry.id   c84904cdc72ea5d823b21f4a234a8708
#
_cell.length_a   1.000
_cell.length_b   1.000
_cell.length_c   1.000
_cell.angle_alpha   90.00
_cell.angle_beta   90.00
_cell.angle_gamma   90.00
#
_symmetry.space_group_name_H-M   'P 1'
#
loop_
_entity.id
_entity.type
_entity.pdbx_description
1 polymer ?
#
loop_
_entity_poly.entity_id
_entity_poly.type
_entity_poly.pdbx_seq_one_letter_code
_entity_poly.pdbx_strand_id
1 'polypeptide(L)'
;MLGTHDLWLFVVSGFVLNITPGPDNIYIAARSLHQGWRAGLIASLGIGCGVFVHVLAAALGLAALLAASATAFMLVKLVGAAYLLWLGVGLLRSRESLASESDAPLALPLWRIFRQGFITNVLNPKVALFFLAFVPQFISHEAPSKTLAFIFLGVLFDLNSMLWCGALAWFSAKAGRRLRQSQGWSRWLNRTVGGLFVLLGVRLALIEQGS
;
A
#
# COMPACT_ATOMS: atom_id res chain seq x y z
N MET A 1 0.61 15.84 -20.18
CA MET A 1 0.27 14.44 -19.90
C MET A 1 -0.92 14.43 -18.96
N LEU A 2 -1.79 13.50 -18.92
CA LEU A 2 -3.06 13.30 -18.16
C LEU A 2 -3.42 14.23 -16.96
N GLY A 3 -2.76 15.37 -16.79
CA GLY A 3 -2.93 16.28 -15.64
C GLY A 3 -2.32 15.76 -14.33
N THR A 4 -1.33 14.86 -14.40
CA THR A 4 -0.60 14.39 -13.23
C THR A 4 0.72 15.15 -13.07
N HIS A 5 1.13 15.38 -11.82
CA HIS A 5 2.38 16.06 -11.46
C HIS A 5 3.14 15.29 -10.35
N ASP A 6 4.37 15.67 -10.09
CA ASP A 6 5.24 15.11 -9.04
C ASP A 6 5.35 13.57 -9.05
N LEU A 7 5.38 12.96 -10.25
CA LEU A 7 5.36 11.50 -10.42
C LEU A 7 6.49 10.79 -9.67
N TRP A 8 7.69 11.39 -9.60
CA TRP A 8 8.79 10.79 -8.84
C TRP A 8 8.46 10.67 -7.35
N LEU A 9 7.83 11.72 -6.79
CA LEU A 9 7.39 11.73 -5.39
C LEU A 9 6.27 10.71 -5.16
N PHE A 10 5.36 10.58 -6.12
CA PHE A 10 4.32 9.54 -6.11
C PHE A 10 4.93 8.14 -6.06
N VAL A 11 5.90 7.85 -6.95
CA VAL A 11 6.57 6.54 -7.01
C VAL A 11 7.30 6.24 -5.72
N VAL A 12 8.07 7.21 -5.18
CA VAL A 12 8.78 7.04 -3.91
C VAL A 12 7.81 6.81 -2.76
N SER A 13 6.74 7.59 -2.67
CA SER A 13 5.73 7.44 -1.62
C SER A 13 5.00 6.11 -1.70
N GLY A 14 4.64 5.67 -2.91
CA GLY A 14 4.05 4.36 -3.16
C GLY A 14 5.00 3.21 -2.79
N PHE A 15 6.29 3.34 -3.11
CA PHE A 15 7.30 2.35 -2.73
C PHE A 15 7.43 2.23 -1.21
N VAL A 16 7.44 3.35 -0.51
CA VAL A 16 7.47 3.38 0.96
C VAL A 16 6.24 2.72 1.55
N LEU A 17 5.06 3.02 1.01
CA LEU A 17 3.84 2.33 1.42
C LEU A 17 3.96 0.82 1.23
N ASN A 18 4.48 0.38 0.09
CA ASN A 18 4.63 -1.04 -0.23
C ASN A 18 5.62 -1.75 0.71
N ILE A 19 6.75 -1.13 1.04
CA ILE A 19 7.74 -1.67 1.99
C ILE A 19 7.17 -1.77 3.41
N THR A 20 6.26 -0.87 3.77
CA THR A 20 5.67 -0.83 5.12
C THR A 20 5.03 -2.17 5.47
N PRO A 21 5.41 -2.76 6.60
CA PRO A 21 4.77 -3.98 7.08
C PRO A 21 3.25 -3.82 7.15
N GLY A 22 2.55 -4.82 6.68
CA GLY A 22 1.09 -4.85 6.67
C GLY A 22 0.57 -6.22 6.25
N PRO A 23 -0.75 -6.41 6.23
CA PRO A 23 -1.37 -7.70 5.93
C PRO A 23 -0.87 -8.33 4.63
N ASP A 24 -0.68 -7.53 3.58
CA ASP A 24 -0.21 -7.97 2.27
C ASP A 24 1.20 -8.56 2.35
N ASN A 25 2.13 -7.82 2.95
CA ASN A 25 3.53 -8.24 3.08
C ASN A 25 3.67 -9.50 3.97
N ILE A 26 2.91 -9.55 5.06
CA ILE A 26 2.88 -10.72 5.95
C ILE A 26 2.35 -11.93 5.20
N TYR A 27 1.28 -11.77 4.44
CA TYR A 27 0.69 -12.85 3.65
C TYR A 27 1.64 -13.40 2.59
N ILE A 28 2.28 -12.51 1.79
CA ILE A 28 3.28 -12.91 0.78
C ILE A 28 4.44 -13.65 1.44
N ALA A 29 5.01 -13.08 2.49
CA ALA A 29 6.14 -13.66 3.19
C ALA A 29 5.81 -15.05 3.77
N ALA A 30 4.66 -15.19 4.43
CA ALA A 30 4.20 -16.46 4.98
C ALA A 30 4.04 -17.52 3.88
N ARG A 31 3.34 -17.21 2.79
CA ARG A 31 3.15 -18.15 1.67
C ARG A 31 4.47 -18.52 1.00
N SER A 32 5.36 -17.56 0.80
CA SER A 32 6.68 -17.79 0.22
C SER A 32 7.54 -18.71 1.07
N LEU A 33 7.50 -18.54 2.39
CA LEU A 33 8.26 -19.37 3.32
C LEU A 33 7.77 -20.82 3.38
N HIS A 34 6.45 -21.02 3.34
CA HIS A 34 5.86 -22.34 3.53
C HIS A 34 5.69 -23.12 2.22
N GLN A 35 5.44 -22.44 1.10
CA GLN A 35 5.14 -23.08 -0.19
C GLN A 35 6.08 -22.61 -1.32
N GLY A 36 7.12 -21.84 -0.98
CA GLY A 36 8.12 -21.39 -1.95
C GLY A 36 7.70 -20.12 -2.72
N TRP A 37 8.64 -19.58 -3.50
CA TRP A 37 8.52 -18.30 -4.19
C TRP A 37 7.33 -18.23 -5.17
N ARG A 38 6.95 -19.36 -5.80
CA ARG A 38 5.80 -19.43 -6.71
C ARG A 38 4.49 -19.12 -5.98
N ALA A 39 4.30 -19.68 -4.79
CA ALA A 39 3.13 -19.37 -3.96
C ALA A 39 3.10 -17.89 -3.55
N GLY A 40 4.26 -17.32 -3.22
CA GLY A 40 4.40 -15.89 -2.96
C GLY A 40 4.05 -15.02 -4.16
N LEU A 41 4.48 -15.39 -5.36
CA LEU A 41 4.09 -14.67 -6.60
C LEU A 41 2.59 -14.74 -6.86
N ILE A 42 1.97 -15.89 -6.66
CA ILE A 42 0.50 -16.03 -6.81
C ILE A 42 -0.24 -15.19 -5.77
N ALA A 43 0.27 -15.12 -4.53
CA ALA A 43 -0.25 -14.20 -3.51
C ALA A 43 -0.13 -12.74 -3.97
N SER A 44 1.04 -12.36 -4.51
CA SER A 44 1.29 -11.01 -5.05
C SER A 44 0.35 -10.65 -6.20
N LEU A 45 0.09 -11.57 -7.14
CA LEU A 45 -0.87 -11.36 -8.22
C LEU A 45 -2.29 -11.15 -7.68
N GLY A 46 -2.70 -11.91 -6.66
CA GLY A 46 -3.98 -11.69 -5.99
C GLY A 46 -4.07 -10.28 -5.38
N ILE A 47 -3.01 -9.87 -4.69
CA ILE A 47 -2.90 -8.52 -4.10
C ILE A 47 -2.96 -7.44 -5.18
N GLY A 48 -2.22 -7.56 -6.29
CA GLY A 48 -2.28 -6.60 -7.40
C GLY A 48 -3.68 -6.49 -7.99
N CYS A 49 -4.37 -7.60 -8.21
CA CYS A 49 -5.78 -7.56 -8.62
C CYS A 49 -6.66 -6.83 -7.59
N GLY A 50 -6.37 -6.95 -6.27
CA GLY A 50 -7.05 -6.21 -5.22
C GLY A 50 -6.81 -4.70 -5.29
N VAL A 51 -5.59 -4.27 -5.64
CA VAL A 51 -5.25 -2.85 -5.85
C VAL A 51 -6.17 -2.22 -6.90
N PHE A 52 -6.48 -2.92 -7.99
CA PHE A 52 -7.39 -2.38 -9.02
C PHE A 52 -8.80 -2.12 -8.51
N VAL A 53 -9.28 -2.83 -7.48
CA VAL A 53 -10.56 -2.50 -6.84
C VAL A 53 -10.49 -1.11 -6.20
N HIS A 54 -9.41 -0.80 -5.49
CA HIS A 54 -9.19 0.52 -4.90
C HIS A 54 -9.02 1.61 -5.97
N VAL A 55 -8.28 1.31 -7.04
CA VAL A 55 -8.10 2.22 -8.19
C VAL A 55 -9.46 2.58 -8.81
N LEU A 56 -10.29 1.58 -9.11
CA LEU A 56 -11.59 1.79 -9.72
C LEU A 56 -12.55 2.51 -8.75
N ALA A 57 -12.56 2.13 -7.48
CA ALA A 57 -13.37 2.80 -6.46
C ALA A 57 -12.99 4.28 -6.33
N ALA A 58 -11.69 4.59 -6.31
CA ALA A 58 -11.21 5.97 -6.25
C ALA A 58 -11.48 6.73 -7.56
N ALA A 59 -11.22 6.11 -8.72
CA ALA A 59 -11.42 6.74 -10.02
C ALA A 59 -12.88 7.10 -10.28
N LEU A 60 -13.81 6.25 -9.88
CA LEU A 60 -15.25 6.45 -10.10
C LEU A 60 -15.89 7.21 -8.94
N GLY A 61 -15.55 6.87 -7.70
CA GLY A 61 -16.17 7.43 -6.50
C GLY A 61 -15.59 8.79 -6.12
N LEU A 62 -14.28 8.94 -6.13
CA LEU A 62 -13.63 10.17 -5.70
C LEU A 62 -13.73 11.28 -6.77
N ALA A 63 -13.72 10.93 -8.06
CA ALA A 63 -13.99 11.89 -9.12
C ALA A 63 -15.40 12.50 -8.97
N ALA A 64 -16.39 11.68 -8.63
CA ALA A 64 -17.75 12.15 -8.35
C ALA A 64 -17.82 13.00 -7.06
N LEU A 65 -17.10 12.60 -6.00
CA LEU A 65 -17.05 13.33 -4.74
C LEU A 65 -16.39 14.71 -4.88
N LEU A 66 -15.28 14.81 -5.63
CA LEU A 66 -14.61 16.06 -5.95
C LEU A 66 -15.51 17.02 -6.74
N ALA A 67 -16.35 16.46 -7.64
CA ALA A 67 -17.32 17.25 -8.40
C ALA A 67 -18.50 17.72 -7.54
N ALA A 68 -18.86 16.96 -6.50
CA ALA A 68 -20.08 17.21 -5.72
C ALA A 68 -19.84 18.07 -4.47
N SER A 69 -18.66 17.99 -3.80
CA SER A 69 -18.45 18.69 -2.52
C SER A 69 -16.97 18.81 -2.12
N ALA A 70 -16.46 20.04 -2.10
CA ALA A 70 -15.13 20.35 -1.58
C ALA A 70 -14.99 20.00 -0.08
N THR A 71 -16.08 20.17 0.69
CA THR A 71 -16.09 19.82 2.13
C THR A 71 -15.95 18.32 2.35
N ALA A 72 -16.64 17.50 1.57
CA ALA A 72 -16.54 16.04 1.68
C ALA A 72 -15.14 15.57 1.29
N PHE A 73 -14.50 16.16 0.29
CA PHE A 73 -13.10 15.88 -0.05
C PHE A 73 -12.16 16.27 1.09
N MET A 74 -12.34 17.44 1.72
CA MET A 74 -11.55 17.87 2.86
C MET A 74 -11.64 16.86 4.02
N LEU A 75 -12.84 16.35 4.32
CA LEU A 75 -13.01 15.33 5.36
C LEU A 75 -12.25 14.04 5.03
N VAL A 76 -12.32 13.55 3.80
CA VAL A 76 -11.56 12.36 3.36
C VAL A 76 -10.06 12.59 3.50
N LYS A 77 -9.57 13.76 3.08
CA LYS A 77 -8.17 14.15 3.23
C LYS A 77 -7.71 14.15 4.68
N LEU A 78 -8.49 14.76 5.59
CA LEU A 78 -8.15 14.83 7.01
C LEU A 78 -8.16 13.46 7.69
N VAL A 79 -9.15 12.61 7.37
CA VAL A 79 -9.21 11.22 7.85
C VAL A 79 -7.99 10.43 7.37
N GLY A 80 -7.62 10.58 6.09
CA GLY A 80 -6.44 9.94 5.53
C GLY A 80 -5.14 10.41 6.17
N ALA A 81 -4.99 11.73 6.41
CA ALA A 81 -3.84 12.28 7.13
C ALA A 81 -3.74 11.74 8.55
N ALA A 82 -4.85 11.73 9.31
CA ALA A 82 -4.91 11.19 10.66
C ALA A 82 -4.54 9.70 10.69
N TYR A 83 -5.00 8.93 9.71
CA TYR A 83 -4.65 7.51 9.59
C TYR A 83 -3.17 7.29 9.27
N LEU A 84 -2.58 8.06 8.35
CA LEU A 84 -1.15 7.97 8.05
C LEU A 84 -0.30 8.32 9.28
N LEU A 85 -0.70 9.33 10.04
CA LEU A 85 -0.06 9.69 11.31
C LEU A 85 -0.17 8.54 12.33
N TRP A 86 -1.36 7.98 12.50
CA TRP A 86 -1.59 6.84 13.40
C TRP A 86 -0.74 5.63 13.00
N LEU A 87 -0.71 5.28 11.71
CA LEU A 87 0.09 4.18 11.19
C LEU A 87 1.59 4.44 11.41
N GLY A 88 2.06 5.66 11.11
CA GLY A 88 3.45 6.07 11.29
C GLY A 88 3.88 5.98 12.76
N VAL A 89 3.09 6.54 13.67
CA VAL A 89 3.34 6.47 15.12
C VAL A 89 3.28 5.03 15.61
N GLY A 90 2.34 4.22 15.12
CA GLY A 90 2.25 2.79 15.42
C GLY A 90 3.53 2.04 15.06
N LEU A 91 4.08 2.29 13.86
CA LEU A 91 5.34 1.69 13.40
C LEU A 91 6.55 2.15 14.22
N LEU A 92 6.60 3.44 14.59
CA LEU A 92 7.68 3.97 15.45
C LEU A 92 7.68 3.34 16.85
N ARG A 93 6.51 3.01 17.38
CA ARG A 93 6.31 2.39 18.70
C ARG A 93 6.40 0.87 18.66
N SER A 94 6.24 0.27 17.49
CA SER A 94 6.21 -1.20 17.34
C SER A 94 7.57 -1.80 17.73
N ARG A 95 7.52 -2.75 18.65
CA ARG A 95 8.63 -3.63 19.01
C ARG A 95 8.52 -5.00 18.35
N GLU A 96 7.44 -5.22 17.59
CA GLU A 96 7.14 -6.52 17.01
C GLU A 96 8.08 -6.87 15.87
N SER A 97 8.62 -8.08 15.93
CA SER A 97 9.25 -8.75 14.80
C SER A 97 8.17 -9.18 13.80
N LEU A 98 8.49 -9.15 12.50
CA LEU A 98 7.64 -9.75 11.44
C LEU A 98 7.45 -11.28 11.61
N ALA A 99 8.04 -11.86 12.62
CA ALA A 99 7.96 -13.26 12.96
C ALA A 99 6.90 -13.50 14.05
N SER A 100 5.64 -13.44 13.68
CA SER A 100 4.60 -14.14 14.44
C SER A 100 4.75 -15.63 14.18
N GLU A 101 4.98 -16.42 15.21
CA GLU A 101 4.86 -17.87 15.18
C GLU A 101 3.39 -18.24 15.05
N SER A 102 2.86 -18.17 13.84
CA SER A 102 1.64 -18.91 13.57
C SER A 102 2.03 -20.28 13.04
N ASP A 103 1.34 -21.32 13.50
CA ASP A 103 1.44 -22.69 13.01
C ASP A 103 1.62 -22.72 11.50
N ALA A 104 2.52 -23.57 11.01
CA ALA A 104 2.85 -23.67 9.59
C ALA A 104 1.53 -23.77 8.78
N PRO A 105 1.19 -22.75 7.96
CA PRO A 105 -0.08 -22.80 7.24
C PRO A 105 -0.06 -24.00 6.30
N LEU A 106 -1.11 -24.84 6.37
CA LEU A 106 -1.29 -25.98 5.49
C LEU A 106 -1.06 -25.57 4.03
N ALA A 107 -0.43 -26.45 3.25
CA ALA A 107 -0.26 -26.22 1.82
C ALA A 107 -1.63 -25.97 1.16
N LEU A 108 -1.78 -24.80 0.56
CA LEU A 108 -3.02 -24.40 -0.12
C LEU A 108 -2.86 -24.51 -1.63
N PRO A 109 -3.92 -24.88 -2.36
CA PRO A 109 -3.92 -24.79 -3.81
C PRO A 109 -3.75 -23.32 -4.26
N LEU A 110 -3.04 -23.10 -5.37
CA LEU A 110 -2.63 -21.76 -5.84
C LEU A 110 -3.83 -20.80 -6.00
N TRP A 111 -4.97 -21.31 -6.46
CA TRP A 111 -6.20 -20.51 -6.55
C TRP A 111 -6.67 -19.95 -5.21
N ARG A 112 -6.59 -20.73 -4.13
CA ARG A 112 -6.92 -20.25 -2.80
C ARG A 112 -5.94 -19.19 -2.32
N ILE A 113 -4.66 -19.35 -2.66
CA ILE A 113 -3.63 -18.36 -2.37
C ILE A 113 -3.93 -17.04 -3.08
N PHE A 114 -4.23 -17.08 -4.37
CA PHE A 114 -4.62 -15.91 -5.15
C PHE A 114 -5.83 -15.20 -4.53
N ARG A 115 -6.92 -15.94 -4.29
CA ARG A 115 -8.15 -15.40 -3.73
C ARG A 115 -7.94 -14.78 -2.34
N GLN A 116 -7.16 -15.42 -1.48
CA GLN A 116 -6.85 -14.86 -0.17
C GLN A 116 -6.02 -13.57 -0.30
N GLY A 117 -5.02 -13.54 -1.19
CA GLY A 117 -4.25 -12.31 -1.48
C GLY A 117 -5.15 -11.18 -1.97
N PHE A 118 -6.06 -11.47 -2.91
CA PHE A 118 -7.05 -10.51 -3.40
C PHE A 118 -7.91 -9.95 -2.27
N ILE A 119 -8.52 -10.82 -1.46
CA ILE A 119 -9.37 -10.40 -0.34
C ILE A 119 -8.57 -9.61 0.71
N THR A 120 -7.35 -10.06 1.03
CA THR A 120 -6.47 -9.37 1.98
C THR A 120 -6.23 -7.92 1.54
N ASN A 121 -5.95 -7.69 0.25
CA ASN A 121 -5.71 -6.35 -0.25
C ASN A 121 -7.01 -5.53 -0.35
N VAL A 122 -8.10 -6.08 -0.87
CA VAL A 122 -9.39 -5.36 -0.96
C VAL A 122 -9.86 -4.87 0.42
N LEU A 123 -9.60 -5.66 1.47
CA LEU A 123 -9.92 -5.29 2.85
C LEU A 123 -8.80 -4.50 3.56
N ASN A 124 -7.72 -4.16 2.86
CA ASN A 124 -6.58 -3.47 3.45
C ASN A 124 -6.86 -1.95 3.58
N PRO A 125 -7.11 -1.43 4.79
CA PRO A 125 -7.43 -0.01 4.97
C PRO A 125 -6.25 0.91 4.62
N LYS A 126 -5.02 0.40 4.71
CA LYS A 126 -3.81 1.15 4.32
C LYS A 126 -3.85 1.53 2.85
N VAL A 127 -4.19 0.58 1.97
CA VAL A 127 -4.28 0.80 0.52
C VAL A 127 -5.49 1.66 0.18
N ALA A 128 -6.65 1.38 0.79
CA ALA A 128 -7.87 2.17 0.58
C ALA A 128 -7.63 3.66 0.87
N LEU A 129 -7.07 3.99 2.03
CA LEU A 129 -6.83 5.37 2.42
C LEU A 129 -5.73 6.05 1.61
N PHE A 130 -4.72 5.31 1.15
CA PHE A 130 -3.74 5.84 0.22
C PHE A 130 -4.41 6.31 -1.09
N PHE A 131 -5.27 5.48 -1.67
CA PHE A 131 -5.99 5.84 -2.90
C PHE A 131 -7.01 6.96 -2.68
N LEU A 132 -7.69 7.00 -1.56
CA LEU A 132 -8.71 8.00 -1.28
C LEU A 132 -8.13 9.36 -0.88
N ALA A 133 -7.05 9.39 -0.10
CA ALA A 133 -6.56 10.63 0.50
C ALA A 133 -5.26 11.13 -0.12
N PHE A 134 -4.38 10.24 -0.58
CA PHE A 134 -3.04 10.62 -1.02
C PHE A 134 -2.92 10.74 -2.54
N VAL A 135 -3.44 9.80 -3.32
CA VAL A 135 -3.37 9.80 -4.79
C VAL A 135 -3.97 11.07 -5.43
N PRO A 136 -5.09 11.63 -4.94
CA PRO A 136 -5.68 12.84 -5.53
C PRO A 136 -4.75 14.04 -5.59
N GLN A 137 -3.78 14.12 -4.67
CA GLN A 137 -2.84 15.24 -4.57
C GLN A 137 -1.86 15.31 -5.74
N PHE A 138 -1.78 14.27 -6.55
CA PHE A 138 -0.94 14.19 -7.75
C PHE A 138 -1.72 14.44 -9.02
N ILE A 139 -3.00 14.84 -8.90
CA ILE A 139 -3.90 15.12 -10.03
C ILE A 139 -4.29 16.59 -9.99
N SER A 140 -3.98 17.33 -11.06
CA SER A 140 -4.33 18.73 -11.19
C SER A 140 -5.85 18.93 -11.21
N HIS A 141 -6.33 20.05 -10.69
CA HIS A 141 -7.76 20.44 -10.78
C HIS A 141 -8.23 20.55 -12.22
N GLU A 142 -7.34 21.00 -13.12
CA GLU A 142 -7.58 21.19 -14.56
C GLU A 142 -7.32 19.93 -15.40
N ALA A 143 -7.12 18.75 -14.76
CA ALA A 143 -6.87 17.51 -15.48
C ALA A 143 -8.03 17.22 -16.48
N PRO A 144 -7.72 16.91 -17.75
CA PRO A 144 -8.75 16.66 -18.79
C PRO A 144 -9.69 15.51 -18.43
N SER A 145 -9.17 14.51 -17.72
CA SER A 145 -9.94 13.38 -17.18
C SER A 145 -9.31 12.91 -15.87
N LYS A 146 -9.97 13.22 -14.76
CA LYS A 146 -9.54 12.77 -13.42
C LYS A 146 -9.56 11.24 -13.33
N THR A 147 -10.54 10.59 -13.93
CA THR A 147 -10.65 9.12 -13.98
C THR A 147 -9.43 8.48 -14.65
N LEU A 148 -9.01 8.99 -15.82
CA LEU A 148 -7.82 8.48 -16.50
C LEU A 148 -6.54 8.76 -15.71
N ALA A 149 -6.44 9.91 -15.05
CA ALA A 149 -5.31 10.23 -14.18
C ALA A 149 -5.21 9.25 -12.99
N PHE A 150 -6.35 8.93 -12.35
CA PHE A 150 -6.40 7.91 -11.30
C PHE A 150 -5.97 6.53 -11.79
N ILE A 151 -6.49 6.09 -12.94
CA ILE A 151 -6.12 4.79 -13.54
C ILE A 151 -4.63 4.76 -13.85
N PHE A 152 -4.07 5.81 -14.43
CA PHE A 152 -2.65 5.92 -14.73
C PHE A 152 -1.79 5.81 -13.47
N LEU A 153 -2.10 6.59 -12.43
CA LEU A 153 -1.39 6.52 -11.15
C LEU A 153 -1.58 5.16 -10.48
N GLY A 154 -2.77 4.58 -10.58
CA GLY A 154 -3.06 3.24 -10.07
C GLY A 154 -2.22 2.14 -10.73
N VAL A 155 -2.10 2.17 -12.05
CA VAL A 155 -1.22 1.24 -12.79
C VAL A 155 0.24 1.45 -12.40
N LEU A 156 0.70 2.70 -12.29
CA LEU A 156 2.07 3.02 -11.88
C LEU A 156 2.35 2.52 -10.46
N PHE A 157 1.40 2.69 -9.54
CA PHE A 157 1.48 2.15 -8.19
C PHE A 157 1.55 0.62 -8.18
N ASP A 158 0.68 -0.04 -8.96
CA ASP A 158 0.63 -1.51 -8.98
C ASP A 158 1.90 -2.12 -9.59
N LEU A 159 2.47 -1.53 -10.65
CA LEU A 159 3.76 -1.93 -11.18
C LEU A 159 4.87 -1.83 -10.14
N ASN A 160 4.92 -0.71 -9.41
CA ASN A 160 5.83 -0.51 -8.30
C ASN A 160 5.62 -1.54 -7.18
N SER A 161 4.35 -1.82 -6.86
CA SER A 161 3.95 -2.85 -5.88
C SER A 161 4.39 -4.24 -6.31
N MET A 162 4.18 -4.62 -7.57
CA MET A 162 4.56 -5.93 -8.09
C MET A 162 6.08 -6.17 -8.04
N LEU A 163 6.88 -5.15 -8.30
CA LEU A 163 8.34 -5.24 -8.15
C LEU A 163 8.73 -5.55 -6.70
N TRP A 164 8.17 -4.83 -5.74
CA TRP A 164 8.40 -5.07 -4.32
C TRP A 164 7.90 -6.44 -3.87
N CYS A 165 6.65 -6.79 -4.21
CA CYS A 165 6.03 -8.06 -3.82
C CYS A 165 6.77 -9.26 -4.40
N GLY A 166 7.24 -9.17 -5.66
CA GLY A 166 8.06 -10.19 -6.31
C GLY A 166 9.41 -10.37 -5.61
N ALA A 167 10.08 -9.27 -5.29
CA ALA A 167 11.32 -9.31 -4.51
C ALA A 167 11.08 -9.93 -3.11
N LEU A 168 10.04 -9.49 -2.41
CA LEU A 168 9.66 -10.03 -1.10
C LEU A 168 9.38 -11.53 -1.17
N ALA A 169 8.64 -11.99 -2.17
CA ALA A 169 8.34 -13.41 -2.39
C ALA A 169 9.62 -14.23 -2.57
N TRP A 170 10.53 -13.74 -3.42
CA TRP A 170 11.78 -14.44 -3.71
C TRP A 170 12.73 -14.47 -2.50
N PHE A 171 12.93 -13.32 -1.86
CA PHE A 171 13.78 -13.23 -0.67
C PHE A 171 13.22 -14.03 0.49
N SER A 172 11.91 -13.98 0.75
CA SER A 172 11.28 -14.76 1.81
C SER A 172 11.41 -16.26 1.60
N ALA A 173 11.30 -16.73 0.36
CA ALA A 173 11.48 -18.15 0.04
C ALA A 173 12.93 -18.62 0.24
N LYS A 174 13.94 -17.75 -0.05
CA LYS A 174 15.37 -18.09 0.11
C LYS A 174 15.91 -17.91 1.51
N ALA A 175 15.41 -16.90 2.21
CA ALA A 175 15.99 -16.47 3.49
C ALA A 175 15.82 -17.50 4.62
N GLY A 176 14.87 -18.43 4.48
CA GLY A 176 14.61 -19.44 5.50
C GLY A 176 14.26 -18.83 6.88
N ARG A 177 14.09 -19.69 7.89
CA ARG A 177 13.74 -19.26 9.26
C ARG A 177 14.77 -18.31 9.92
N ARG A 178 16.05 -18.36 9.54
CA ARG A 178 17.12 -17.60 10.21
C ARG A 178 17.02 -16.08 10.01
N LEU A 179 16.59 -15.59 8.84
CA LEU A 179 16.50 -14.14 8.59
C LEU A 179 15.28 -13.49 9.24
N ARG A 180 14.20 -14.25 9.46
CA ARG A 180 12.98 -13.77 10.12
C ARG A 180 13.18 -13.35 11.57
N GLN A 181 14.23 -13.87 12.24
CA GLN A 181 14.50 -13.65 13.67
C GLN A 181 15.36 -12.40 13.95
N SER A 182 15.80 -11.67 12.94
CA SER A 182 16.58 -10.44 13.13
C SER A 182 15.70 -9.28 13.59
N GLN A 183 15.51 -9.18 14.89
CA GLN A 183 14.77 -8.07 15.54
C GLN A 183 15.38 -6.68 15.23
N GLY A 184 16.67 -6.61 14.93
CA GLY A 184 17.35 -5.36 14.60
C GLY A 184 16.89 -4.76 13.27
N TRP A 185 16.80 -5.57 12.22
CA TRP A 185 16.36 -5.17 10.88
C TRP A 185 14.89 -4.72 10.90
N SER A 186 14.01 -5.47 11.54
CA SER A 186 12.59 -5.12 11.65
C SER A 186 12.39 -3.78 12.38
N ARG A 187 13.12 -3.54 13.47
CA ARG A 187 13.05 -2.26 14.20
C ARG A 187 13.55 -1.08 13.38
N TRP A 188 14.65 -1.25 12.65
CA TRP A 188 15.18 -0.20 11.78
C TRP A 188 14.18 0.15 10.68
N LEU A 189 13.64 -0.85 10.00
CA LEU A 189 12.64 -0.67 8.95
C LEU A 189 11.38 0.04 9.48
N ASN A 190 10.83 -0.41 10.60
CA ASN A 190 9.65 0.19 11.21
C ASN A 190 9.87 1.66 11.59
N ARG A 191 11.06 2.01 12.10
CA ARG A 191 11.38 3.40 12.45
C ARG A 191 11.51 4.30 11.23
N THR A 192 12.21 3.85 10.20
CA THR A 192 12.41 4.64 8.97
C THR A 192 11.08 4.86 8.25
N VAL A 193 10.30 3.81 8.08
CA VAL A 193 8.99 3.86 7.41
C VAL A 193 7.97 4.63 8.26
N GLY A 194 7.97 4.42 9.57
CA GLY A 194 7.10 5.15 10.50
C GLY A 194 7.36 6.65 10.47
N GLY A 195 8.63 7.07 10.48
CA GLY A 195 9.01 8.48 10.35
C GLY A 195 8.53 9.10 9.05
N LEU A 196 8.64 8.36 7.94
CA LEU A 196 8.18 8.84 6.65
C LEU A 196 6.65 8.94 6.56
N PHE A 197 5.89 8.03 7.17
CA PHE A 197 4.43 8.18 7.23
C PHE A 197 3.98 9.36 8.08
N VAL A 198 4.68 9.63 9.17
CA VAL A 198 4.42 10.86 9.96
C VAL A 198 4.66 12.09 9.08
N LEU A 199 5.79 12.15 8.36
CA LEU A 199 6.09 13.24 7.44
C LEU A 199 5.00 13.40 6.36
N LEU A 200 4.59 12.31 5.72
CA LEU A 200 3.56 12.32 4.68
C LEU A 200 2.19 12.72 5.25
N GLY A 201 1.82 12.25 6.43
CA GLY A 201 0.58 12.63 7.10
C GLY A 201 0.53 14.11 7.47
N VAL A 202 1.64 14.64 8.00
CA VAL A 202 1.78 16.08 8.29
C VAL A 202 1.69 16.90 6.99
N ARG A 203 2.43 16.51 5.97
CA ARG A 203 2.37 17.18 4.65
C ARG A 203 0.96 17.17 4.09
N LEU A 204 0.27 16.03 4.14
CA LEU A 204 -1.10 15.89 3.68
C LEU A 204 -2.07 16.82 4.43
N ALA A 205 -1.90 16.95 5.75
CA ALA A 205 -2.73 17.83 6.57
C ALA A 205 -2.49 19.32 6.26
N LEU A 206 -1.24 19.70 5.95
CA LEU A 206 -0.82 21.09 5.74
C LEU A 206 -0.97 21.59 4.30
N ILE A 207 -1.20 20.72 3.30
CA ILE A 207 -1.44 21.16 1.93
C ILE A 207 -2.79 21.91 1.90
N GLU A 208 -2.72 23.23 1.81
CA GLU A 208 -3.88 24.04 1.46
C GLU A 208 -4.30 23.73 0.03
N GLN A 209 -5.62 23.59 -0.19
CA GLN A 209 -6.14 23.56 -1.56
C GLN A 209 -5.86 24.96 -2.12
N GLY A 210 -4.90 25.06 -3.02
CA GLY A 210 -4.66 26.29 -3.77
C GLY A 210 -5.99 26.73 -4.39
N SER A 211 -6.41 27.89 -3.98
CA SER A 211 -7.54 28.65 -4.50
C SER A 211 -7.46 28.84 -6.00
#